data_fe4caab107d235b6bc03e1d04a44fc62
#
_entry.id   fe4caab107d235b6bc03e1d04a44fc62
#
_cell.length_a   1.000
_cell.length_b   1.000
_cell.length_c   1.000
_cell.angle_alpha   90.00
_cell.angle_beta   90.00
_cell.angle_gamma   90.00
#
_symmetry.space_group_name_H-M   'P 1'
#
loop_
_entity.id
_entity.type
_entity.pdbx_description
1 polymer ?
#
loop_
_entity_poly.entity_id
_entity_poly.type
_entity_poly.pdbx_seq_one_letter_code
_entity_poly.pdbx_strand_id
1 'polypeptide(L)'
;NKRKRFVLFYFPYTQSLFGKHGGQDFDQSFKYKYAFSIWPERKNYFREVHSAIAELAVENPDIDFVIKPKSIMMKGESWEYYEQVLNEISFDINKVDNYSIEPDIDVHGLILDSDVFCALQSSTAIEAAISGKPVILPIFENYRSTENYQDFAWKNYLDIFDVANNAQHFKDLIIKLKNCHTVSSHILN
;
A
#
# COMPACT_ATOMS: atom_id res chain seq x y z
N ASN A 1 5.08 -13.22 22.83
CA ASN A 1 5.12 -11.83 22.40
C ASN A 1 4.15 -11.64 21.23
N LYS A 2 3.33 -10.58 21.28
CA LYS A 2 2.46 -10.21 20.15
C LYS A 2 3.37 -9.73 18.99
N ARG A 3 3.14 -10.26 17.78
CA ARG A 3 3.83 -9.79 16.57
C ARG A 3 3.55 -8.30 16.35
N LYS A 4 4.49 -7.60 15.77
CA LYS A 4 4.27 -6.25 15.25
C LYS A 4 3.43 -6.32 14.00
N ARG A 5 2.57 -5.32 13.76
CA ARG A 5 1.63 -5.36 12.64
C ARG A 5 1.92 -4.23 11.66
N PHE A 6 2.29 -4.62 10.45
CA PHE A 6 2.33 -3.76 9.29
C PHE A 6 1.05 -3.91 8.47
N VAL A 7 0.40 -2.81 8.14
CA VAL A 7 -0.81 -2.81 7.33
C VAL A 7 -0.55 -2.07 6.02
N LEU A 8 -0.70 -2.75 4.89
CA LEU A 8 -0.81 -2.12 3.58
C LEU A 8 -2.30 -1.95 3.26
N PHE A 9 -2.78 -0.73 3.38
CA PHE A 9 -4.12 -0.40 2.94
C PHE A 9 -4.11 -0.08 1.46
N TYR A 10 -4.84 -0.91 0.69
CA TYR A 10 -5.20 -0.61 -0.66
C TYR A 10 -4.03 -0.04 -1.47
N PHE A 11 -3.14 -0.90 -1.91
CA PHE A 11 -2.12 -0.44 -2.82
C PHE A 11 -2.73 -0.26 -4.22
N PRO A 12 -2.78 0.98 -4.71
CA PRO A 12 -3.71 1.35 -5.75
C PRO A 12 -3.05 1.24 -7.10
N TYR A 13 -3.40 0.31 -7.86
CA TYR A 13 -3.25 0.57 -9.27
C TYR A 13 -4.56 1.08 -9.90
N THR A 14 -5.69 0.93 -9.22
CA THR A 14 -7.01 1.27 -9.75
C THR A 14 -7.50 2.67 -9.38
N GLN A 15 -7.06 3.25 -8.27
CA GLN A 15 -7.67 4.48 -7.75
C GLN A 15 -7.41 5.73 -8.60
N SER A 16 -6.27 5.84 -9.20
CA SER A 16 -5.92 6.98 -10.04
C SER A 16 -6.68 7.04 -11.36
N LEU A 17 -7.38 5.98 -11.74
CA LEU A 17 -8.31 6.01 -12.86
C LEU A 17 -9.57 6.82 -12.56
N PHE A 18 -9.92 6.97 -11.29
CA PHE A 18 -11.13 7.69 -10.89
C PHE A 18 -10.93 9.20 -10.72
N GLY A 19 -9.68 9.67 -10.60
CA GLY A 19 -9.39 11.07 -10.26
C GLY A 19 -9.65 12.07 -11.37
N LYS A 20 -9.39 11.73 -12.63
CA LYS A 20 -9.50 12.68 -13.75
C LYS A 20 -10.85 12.69 -14.47
N HIS A 21 -11.72 11.74 -14.23
CA HIS A 21 -12.98 11.62 -14.95
C HIS A 21 -14.19 11.51 -14.00
N GLY A 22 -14.18 12.30 -12.95
CA GLY A 22 -15.35 12.45 -12.08
C GLY A 22 -16.59 12.83 -12.88
N GLY A 23 -17.59 11.97 -12.89
CA GLY A 23 -18.95 12.34 -13.28
C GLY A 23 -19.52 11.79 -14.58
N GLN A 24 -18.87 10.87 -15.27
CA GLN A 24 -19.54 10.15 -16.37
C GLN A 24 -19.60 8.65 -16.08
N ASP A 25 -20.74 8.05 -16.38
CA ASP A 25 -21.04 6.62 -16.29
C ASP A 25 -20.09 5.79 -17.17
N PHE A 26 -18.88 5.60 -16.69
CA PHE A 26 -17.99 4.62 -17.29
C PHE A 26 -18.34 3.24 -16.78
N ASP A 27 -18.56 2.31 -17.69
CA ASP A 27 -18.65 0.89 -17.37
C ASP A 27 -17.44 0.48 -16.54
N GLN A 28 -17.67 0.07 -15.30
CA GLN A 28 -16.61 -0.30 -14.36
C GLN A 28 -15.75 -1.45 -14.90
N SER A 29 -16.33 -2.37 -15.69
CA SER A 29 -15.61 -3.47 -16.32
C SER A 29 -14.54 -2.99 -17.30
N PHE A 30 -14.83 -1.93 -18.05
CA PHE A 30 -13.88 -1.32 -18.98
C PHE A 30 -12.68 -0.67 -18.25
N LYS A 31 -12.92 -0.05 -17.10
CA LYS A 31 -11.87 0.63 -16.31
C LYS A 31 -10.80 -0.34 -15.80
N TYR A 32 -11.22 -1.51 -15.34
CA TYR A 32 -10.31 -2.51 -14.78
C TYR A 32 -9.48 -3.21 -15.87
N LYS A 33 -10.09 -3.51 -17.00
CA LYS A 33 -9.46 -4.25 -18.10
C LYS A 33 -8.27 -3.52 -18.72
N TYR A 34 -8.28 -2.19 -18.75
CA TYR A 34 -7.27 -1.39 -19.43
C TYR A 34 -6.29 -0.68 -18.50
N ALA A 35 -6.45 -0.81 -17.19
CA ALA A 35 -5.63 -0.08 -16.22
C ALA A 35 -4.13 -0.33 -16.40
N PHE A 36 -3.72 -1.58 -16.52
CA PHE A 36 -2.33 -1.95 -16.70
C PHE A 36 -1.81 -1.78 -18.14
N SER A 37 -2.68 -1.92 -19.12
CA SER A 37 -2.30 -1.72 -20.52
C SER A 37 -2.03 -0.25 -20.86
N ILE A 38 -2.72 0.67 -20.17
CA ILE A 38 -2.56 2.12 -20.41
C ILE A 38 -1.34 2.67 -19.64
N TRP A 39 -0.99 2.07 -18.48
CA TRP A 39 0.11 2.54 -17.66
C TRP A 39 1.03 1.40 -17.20
N PRO A 40 1.93 0.94 -18.05
CA PRO A 40 2.87 -0.14 -17.72
C PRO A 40 3.71 0.14 -16.47
N GLU A 41 4.06 1.40 -16.23
CA GLU A 41 4.83 1.84 -15.06
C GLU A 41 4.11 1.56 -13.73
N ARG A 42 2.77 1.55 -13.72
CA ARG A 42 1.99 1.18 -12.53
C ARG A 42 2.07 -0.29 -12.22
N LYS A 43 2.15 -1.10 -13.26
CA LYS A 43 2.33 -2.54 -13.13
C LYS A 43 3.64 -2.84 -12.41
N ASN A 44 4.73 -2.20 -12.84
CA ASN A 44 6.03 -2.35 -12.22
C ASN A 44 6.03 -1.83 -10.77
N TYR A 45 5.44 -0.69 -10.54
CA TYR A 45 5.33 -0.10 -9.22
C TYR A 45 4.54 -0.99 -8.24
N PHE A 46 3.39 -1.51 -8.66
CA PHE A 46 2.61 -2.48 -7.90
C PHE A 46 3.45 -3.70 -7.53
N ARG A 47 4.15 -4.27 -8.53
CA ARG A 47 5.04 -5.41 -8.36
C ARG A 47 6.15 -5.12 -7.35
N GLU A 48 6.85 -4.00 -7.48
CA GLU A 48 7.94 -3.63 -6.57
C GLU A 48 7.49 -3.55 -5.11
N VAL A 49 6.33 -2.95 -4.84
CA VAL A 49 5.82 -2.84 -3.47
C VAL A 49 5.38 -4.19 -2.92
N HIS A 50 4.60 -4.96 -3.67
CA HIS A 50 4.12 -6.26 -3.18
C HIS A 50 5.24 -7.30 -3.07
N SER A 51 6.22 -7.27 -3.97
CA SER A 51 7.41 -8.12 -3.84
C SER A 51 8.20 -7.79 -2.57
N ALA A 52 8.42 -6.50 -2.30
CA ALA A 52 9.13 -6.08 -1.08
C ALA A 52 8.41 -6.54 0.20
N ILE A 53 7.08 -6.48 0.23
CA ILE A 53 6.30 -6.96 1.40
C ILE A 53 6.39 -8.48 1.53
N ALA A 54 6.27 -9.22 0.43
CA ALA A 54 6.37 -10.67 0.44
C ALA A 54 7.76 -11.16 0.90
N GLU A 55 8.83 -10.52 0.41
CA GLU A 55 10.21 -10.78 0.86
C GLU A 55 10.36 -10.52 2.36
N LEU A 56 9.86 -9.37 2.85
CA LEU A 56 9.91 -9.06 4.27
C LEU A 56 9.12 -10.04 5.13
N ALA A 57 7.99 -10.55 4.65
CA ALA A 57 7.21 -11.53 5.39
C ALA A 57 7.98 -12.84 5.62
N VAL A 58 8.77 -13.28 4.64
CA VAL A 58 9.65 -14.44 4.79
C VAL A 58 10.82 -14.14 5.74
N GLU A 59 11.41 -12.96 5.64
CA GLU A 59 12.60 -12.58 6.41
C GLU A 59 12.30 -12.18 7.87
N ASN A 60 11.06 -11.77 8.17
CA ASN A 60 10.67 -11.20 9.45
C ASN A 60 9.42 -11.87 10.06
N PRO A 61 9.54 -13.07 10.61
CA PRO A 61 8.40 -13.80 11.18
C PRO A 61 7.81 -13.12 12.43
N ASP A 62 8.45 -12.09 12.95
CA ASP A 62 7.99 -11.27 14.08
C ASP A 62 7.06 -10.11 13.67
N ILE A 63 6.81 -9.92 12.36
CA ILE A 63 5.91 -8.91 11.82
C ILE A 63 4.71 -9.60 11.15
N ASP A 64 3.49 -9.23 11.52
CA ASP A 64 2.28 -9.59 10.79
C ASP A 64 2.08 -8.60 9.64
N PHE A 65 2.08 -9.08 8.40
CA PHE A 65 1.79 -8.30 7.21
C PHE A 65 0.33 -8.48 6.82
N VAL A 66 -0.44 -7.42 6.91
CA VAL A 66 -1.86 -7.43 6.57
C VAL A 66 -2.08 -6.58 5.32
N ILE A 67 -2.52 -7.23 4.25
CA ILE A 67 -2.91 -6.55 3.01
C ILE A 67 -4.42 -6.32 3.05
N LYS A 68 -4.82 -5.05 2.99
CA LYS A 68 -6.23 -4.64 3.00
C LYS A 68 -6.65 -4.10 1.63
N PRO A 69 -6.99 -4.96 0.67
CA PRO A 69 -7.54 -4.52 -0.61
C PRO A 69 -8.99 -4.02 -0.43
N LYS A 70 -9.50 -3.30 -1.41
CA LYS A 70 -10.96 -3.14 -1.54
C LYS A 70 -11.57 -4.45 -2.01
N SER A 71 -12.75 -4.82 -1.48
CA SER A 71 -13.41 -6.09 -1.80
C SER A 71 -13.62 -6.30 -3.31
N ILE A 72 -13.85 -5.20 -4.05
CA ILE A 72 -13.98 -5.23 -5.51
C ILE A 72 -12.69 -5.66 -6.23
N MET A 73 -11.53 -5.51 -5.60
CA MET A 73 -10.22 -5.89 -6.18
C MET A 73 -9.91 -7.39 -6.04
N MET A 74 -10.70 -8.11 -5.25
CA MET A 74 -10.54 -9.55 -5.04
C MET A 74 -11.07 -10.39 -6.23
N LYS A 75 -11.38 -9.75 -7.36
CA LYS A 75 -11.95 -10.39 -8.55
C LYS A 75 -11.32 -9.83 -9.83
N GLY A 76 -11.31 -10.69 -10.86
CA GLY A 76 -10.85 -10.32 -12.20
C GLY A 76 -9.38 -9.96 -12.28
N GLU A 77 -9.01 -9.16 -13.26
CA GLU A 77 -7.61 -8.88 -13.62
C GLU A 77 -6.73 -8.37 -12.47
N SER A 78 -7.31 -7.66 -11.49
CA SER A 78 -6.56 -7.17 -10.33
C SER A 78 -6.05 -8.30 -9.48
N TRP A 79 -6.92 -9.26 -9.21
CA TRP A 79 -6.58 -10.43 -8.43
C TRP A 79 -5.63 -11.36 -9.18
N GLU A 80 -5.93 -11.65 -10.44
CA GLU A 80 -5.09 -12.46 -11.31
C GLU A 80 -3.67 -11.89 -11.41
N TYR A 81 -3.56 -10.56 -11.54
CA TYR A 81 -2.25 -9.92 -11.58
C TYR A 81 -1.52 -9.99 -10.23
N TYR A 82 -2.23 -9.83 -9.13
CA TYR A 82 -1.64 -9.98 -7.81
C TYR A 82 -1.09 -11.41 -7.60
N GLU A 83 -1.86 -12.44 -7.94
CA GLU A 83 -1.42 -13.82 -7.91
C GLU A 83 -0.21 -14.06 -8.83
N GLN A 84 -0.21 -13.45 -10.01
CA GLN A 84 0.94 -13.51 -10.92
C GLN A 84 2.21 -12.93 -10.27
N VAL A 85 2.12 -11.78 -9.62
CA VAL A 85 3.25 -11.16 -8.91
C VAL A 85 3.80 -12.09 -7.83
N LEU A 86 2.93 -12.67 -7.01
CA LEU A 86 3.35 -13.62 -5.97
C LEU A 86 4.02 -14.87 -6.54
N ASN A 87 3.48 -15.40 -7.65
CA ASN A 87 4.05 -16.56 -8.33
C ASN A 87 5.44 -16.26 -8.95
N GLU A 88 5.61 -15.09 -9.57
CA GLU A 88 6.89 -14.67 -10.16
C GLU A 88 8.03 -14.59 -9.15
N ILE A 89 7.72 -14.21 -7.91
CA ILE A 89 8.70 -14.17 -6.82
C ILE A 89 8.72 -15.47 -5.99
N SER A 90 8.01 -16.52 -6.45
CA SER A 90 7.92 -17.81 -5.77
C SER A 90 7.37 -17.70 -4.33
N PHE A 91 6.52 -16.73 -4.06
CA PHE A 91 5.90 -16.53 -2.75
C PHE A 91 4.60 -17.32 -2.64
N ASP A 92 4.57 -18.28 -1.73
CA ASP A 92 3.39 -19.07 -1.43
C ASP A 92 2.77 -18.56 -0.11
N ILE A 93 1.69 -17.81 -0.23
CA ILE A 93 0.97 -17.23 0.90
C ILE A 93 0.52 -18.28 1.93
N ASN A 94 0.27 -19.51 1.52
CA ASN A 94 -0.16 -20.58 2.40
C ASN A 94 0.97 -21.17 3.26
N LYS A 95 2.21 -20.84 2.94
CA LYS A 95 3.40 -21.28 3.68
C LYS A 95 3.94 -20.25 4.67
N VAL A 96 3.34 -19.07 4.69
CA VAL A 96 3.80 -17.94 5.51
C VAL A 96 2.68 -17.53 6.46
N ASP A 97 2.86 -17.80 7.76
CA ASP A 97 1.82 -17.64 8.78
C ASP A 97 1.65 -16.20 9.29
N ASN A 98 2.50 -15.29 8.82
CA ASN A 98 2.52 -13.87 9.17
C ASN A 98 2.12 -12.96 8.00
N TYR A 99 1.41 -13.48 7.00
CA TYR A 99 0.92 -12.72 5.86
C TYR A 99 -0.55 -13.04 5.62
N SER A 100 -1.40 -12.02 5.59
CA SER A 100 -2.83 -12.19 5.34
C SER A 100 -3.39 -11.15 4.39
N ILE A 101 -4.49 -11.50 3.72
CA ILE A 101 -5.26 -10.61 2.85
C ILE A 101 -6.66 -10.51 3.44
N GLU A 102 -7.04 -9.30 3.85
CA GLU A 102 -8.23 -9.03 4.66
C GLU A 102 -9.15 -8.00 3.98
N PRO A 103 -9.91 -8.40 2.92
CA PRO A 103 -10.72 -7.47 2.15
C PRO A 103 -11.90 -6.87 2.92
N ASP A 104 -12.45 -7.61 3.87
CA ASP A 104 -13.70 -7.28 4.54
C ASP A 104 -13.53 -6.74 5.97
N ILE A 105 -12.30 -6.71 6.47
CA ILE A 105 -12.02 -6.20 7.81
C ILE A 105 -12.24 -4.68 7.89
N ASP A 106 -12.67 -4.20 9.06
CA ASP A 106 -12.81 -2.77 9.32
C ASP A 106 -11.45 -2.05 9.28
N VAL A 107 -11.35 -1.03 8.42
CA VAL A 107 -10.10 -0.29 8.22
C VAL A 107 -9.73 0.55 9.45
N HIS A 108 -10.71 1.08 10.18
CA HIS A 108 -10.43 1.91 11.36
C HIS A 108 -9.86 1.04 12.49
N GLY A 109 -10.42 -0.17 12.66
CA GLY A 109 -9.85 -1.16 13.56
C GLY A 109 -8.42 -1.56 13.17
N LEU A 110 -8.15 -1.76 11.88
CA LEU A 110 -6.81 -2.05 11.39
C LEU A 110 -5.83 -0.90 11.65
N ILE A 111 -6.24 0.36 11.45
CA ILE A 111 -5.41 1.52 11.77
C ILE A 111 -5.02 1.49 13.26
N LEU A 112 -5.99 1.32 14.15
CA LEU A 112 -5.72 1.31 15.59
C LEU A 112 -4.81 0.15 16.00
N ASP A 113 -4.95 -1.01 15.38
CA ASP A 113 -4.16 -2.21 15.66
C ASP A 113 -2.79 -2.25 14.97
N SER A 114 -2.53 -1.38 14.00
CA SER A 114 -1.25 -1.33 13.29
C SER A 114 -0.14 -0.74 14.15
N ASP A 115 1.08 -1.23 13.98
CA ASP A 115 2.31 -0.58 14.45
C ASP A 115 2.91 0.32 13.33
N VAL A 116 2.71 -0.06 12.07
CA VAL A 116 3.07 0.72 10.89
C VAL A 116 1.95 0.64 9.86
N PHE A 117 1.53 1.76 9.33
CA PHE A 117 0.49 1.83 8.30
C PHE A 117 1.07 2.30 6.97
N CYS A 118 0.63 1.72 5.88
CA CYS A 118 1.04 2.12 4.54
C CYS A 118 -0.18 2.35 3.67
N ALA A 119 -0.20 3.48 2.99
CA ALA A 119 -1.18 3.78 1.95
C ALA A 119 -0.55 4.74 0.94
N LEU A 120 -1.09 4.86 -0.26
CA LEU A 120 -0.60 5.86 -1.20
C LEU A 120 -1.59 7.04 -1.30
N GLN A 121 -2.66 6.89 -2.03
CA GLN A 121 -3.62 7.97 -2.30
C GLN A 121 -4.98 7.65 -1.64
N SER A 122 -5.02 7.70 -0.32
CA SER A 122 -6.20 7.38 0.47
C SER A 122 -6.30 8.31 1.68
N SER A 123 -7.52 8.72 2.04
CA SER A 123 -7.79 9.45 3.29
C SER A 123 -7.33 8.68 4.52
N THR A 124 -7.30 7.36 4.45
CA THR A 124 -6.83 6.51 5.54
C THR A 124 -5.38 6.77 5.95
N ALA A 125 -4.53 7.31 5.05
CA ALA A 125 -3.18 7.75 5.40
C ALA A 125 -3.22 8.88 6.43
N ILE A 126 -4.11 9.86 6.23
CA ILE A 126 -4.31 10.98 7.18
C ILE A 126 -4.95 10.47 8.47
N GLU A 127 -5.94 9.60 8.39
CA GLU A 127 -6.61 9.02 9.56
C GLU A 127 -5.61 8.25 10.44
N ALA A 128 -4.71 7.47 9.81
CA ALA A 128 -3.65 6.77 10.53
C ALA A 128 -2.65 7.75 11.17
N ALA A 129 -2.22 8.79 10.44
CA ALA A 129 -1.31 9.80 10.98
C ALA A 129 -1.92 10.56 12.17
N ILE A 130 -3.18 10.99 12.09
CA ILE A 130 -3.91 11.64 13.19
C ILE A 130 -4.05 10.71 14.39
N SER A 131 -4.23 9.39 14.13
CA SER A 131 -4.28 8.36 15.18
C SER A 131 -2.91 8.05 15.80
N GLY A 132 -1.87 8.76 15.42
CA GLY A 132 -0.54 8.61 15.98
C GLY A 132 0.25 7.43 15.43
N LYS A 133 -0.13 6.90 14.28
CA LYS A 133 0.58 5.79 13.66
C LYS A 133 1.68 6.28 12.72
N PRO A 134 2.86 5.64 12.70
CA PRO A 134 3.81 5.84 11.60
C PRO A 134 3.15 5.46 10.28
N VAL A 135 3.23 6.36 9.29
CA VAL A 135 2.62 6.15 7.98
C VAL A 135 3.67 6.22 6.90
N ILE A 136 3.83 5.15 6.15
CA ILE A 136 4.72 5.10 5.00
C ILE A 136 3.94 5.40 3.73
N LEU A 137 4.43 6.36 2.94
CA LEU A 137 4.00 6.57 1.56
C LEU A 137 5.08 6.02 0.61
N PRO A 138 4.80 4.95 -0.15
CA PRO A 138 5.77 4.40 -1.09
C PRO A 138 5.78 5.23 -2.39
N ILE A 139 6.43 6.40 -2.37
CA ILE A 139 6.56 7.32 -3.49
C ILE A 139 7.90 7.08 -4.17
N PHE A 140 8.02 5.97 -4.91
CA PHE A 140 9.23 5.60 -5.59
C PHE A 140 9.58 6.57 -6.72
N GLU A 141 10.85 6.65 -7.09
CA GLU A 141 11.34 7.60 -8.10
C GLU A 141 10.65 7.43 -9.45
N ASN A 142 10.40 6.18 -9.86
CA ASN A 142 9.66 5.88 -11.08
C ASN A 142 8.20 6.38 -11.02
N TYR A 143 7.54 6.36 -9.85
CA TYR A 143 6.20 6.95 -9.67
C TYR A 143 6.24 8.47 -9.71
N ARG A 144 7.28 9.11 -9.16
CA ARG A 144 7.43 10.58 -9.18
C ARG A 144 7.53 11.17 -10.59
N SER A 145 8.05 10.39 -11.54
CA SER A 145 8.17 10.80 -12.94
C SER A 145 6.87 10.68 -13.73
N THR A 146 5.81 10.12 -13.14
CA THR A 146 4.53 9.93 -13.82
C THR A 146 3.62 11.15 -13.72
N GLU A 147 2.70 11.29 -14.67
CA GLU A 147 1.65 12.32 -14.60
C GLU A 147 0.77 12.16 -13.35
N ASN A 148 0.61 10.92 -12.87
CA ASN A 148 -0.18 10.63 -11.69
C ASN A 148 0.36 11.26 -10.41
N TYR A 149 1.68 11.48 -10.34
CA TYR A 149 2.27 12.18 -9.21
C TYR A 149 1.89 13.66 -9.18
N GLN A 150 1.58 14.26 -10.34
CA GLN A 150 1.14 15.66 -10.39
C GLN A 150 -0.21 15.85 -9.68
N ASP A 151 -1.07 14.84 -9.74
CA ASP A 151 -2.39 14.83 -9.12
C ASP A 151 -2.38 14.15 -7.73
N PHE A 152 -1.20 13.89 -7.16
CA PHE A 152 -1.08 13.24 -5.85
C PHE A 152 -1.57 14.18 -4.73
N ALA A 153 -2.62 13.76 -4.02
CA ALA A 153 -3.33 14.62 -3.07
C ALA A 153 -2.43 15.16 -1.93
N TRP A 154 -1.46 14.35 -1.49
CA TRP A 154 -0.59 14.68 -0.35
C TRP A 154 0.75 15.29 -0.75
N LYS A 155 0.94 15.64 -2.01
CA LYS A 155 2.20 16.15 -2.57
C LYS A 155 2.81 17.32 -1.78
N ASN A 156 1.98 18.19 -1.24
CA ASN A 156 2.40 19.37 -0.48
C ASN A 156 2.50 19.13 1.04
N TYR A 157 2.28 17.89 1.49
CA TYR A 157 2.22 17.50 2.91
C TYR A 157 3.07 16.24 3.17
N LEU A 158 4.13 16.05 2.39
CA LEU A 158 4.96 14.85 2.51
C LEU A 158 5.76 14.81 3.82
N ASP A 159 5.95 15.94 4.46
CA ASP A 159 6.65 16.10 5.74
C ASP A 159 5.94 15.45 6.93
N ILE A 160 4.64 15.17 6.80
CA ILE A 160 3.87 14.44 7.83
C ILE A 160 3.98 12.91 7.70
N PHE A 161 4.67 12.41 6.70
CA PHE A 161 4.76 10.97 6.40
C PHE A 161 6.22 10.52 6.28
N ASP A 162 6.45 9.23 6.48
CA ASP A 162 7.69 8.57 6.10
C ASP A 162 7.63 8.19 4.61
N VAL A 163 8.42 8.86 3.77
CA VAL A 163 8.37 8.66 2.32
C VAL A 163 9.44 7.68 1.87
N ALA A 164 9.03 6.55 1.31
CA ALA A 164 9.93 5.59 0.69
C ALA A 164 10.20 5.95 -0.77
N ASN A 165 11.47 6.06 -1.17
CA ASN A 165 11.87 6.47 -2.51
C ASN A 165 12.11 5.30 -3.48
N ASN A 166 12.28 4.09 -2.97
CA ASN A 166 12.44 2.85 -3.71
C ASN A 166 12.10 1.65 -2.83
N ALA A 167 12.08 0.45 -3.39
CA ALA A 167 11.72 -0.77 -2.70
C ALA A 167 12.64 -1.09 -1.50
N GLN A 168 13.95 -0.84 -1.61
CA GLN A 168 14.86 -1.09 -0.50
C GLN A 168 14.60 -0.10 0.65
N HIS A 169 14.48 1.19 0.35
CA HIS A 169 14.15 2.20 1.37
C HIS A 169 12.79 1.92 2.02
N PHE A 170 11.83 1.39 1.26
CA PHE A 170 10.55 0.96 1.79
C PHE A 170 10.68 -0.16 2.83
N LYS A 171 11.47 -1.19 2.53
CA LYS A 171 11.79 -2.27 3.48
C LYS A 171 12.48 -1.75 4.74
N ASP A 172 13.47 -0.89 4.56
CA ASP A 172 14.23 -0.30 5.67
C ASP A 172 13.34 0.53 6.61
N LEU A 173 12.39 1.30 6.06
CA LEU A 173 11.42 2.06 6.84
C LEU A 173 10.48 1.15 7.64
N ILE A 174 9.97 0.08 7.07
CA ILE A 174 9.11 -0.88 7.78
C ILE A 174 9.85 -1.44 8.99
N ILE A 175 11.09 -1.88 8.80
CA ILE A 175 11.92 -2.45 9.88
C ILE A 175 12.27 -1.42 10.95
N LYS A 176 12.59 -0.19 10.55
CA LYS A 176 12.86 0.92 11.46
C LYS A 176 11.64 1.27 12.29
N LEU A 177 10.49 1.43 11.65
CA LEU A 177 9.29 1.98 12.27
C LEU A 177 8.52 0.98 13.12
N LYS A 178 8.67 -0.33 12.89
CA LYS A 178 7.99 -1.36 13.71
C LYS A 178 8.25 -1.23 15.21
N ASN A 179 9.34 -0.60 15.61
CA ASN A 179 9.72 -0.39 17.01
C ASN A 179 9.52 1.06 17.48
N CYS A 180 9.05 1.95 16.61
CA CYS A 180 8.79 3.35 16.97
C CYS A 180 7.42 3.48 17.62
N HIS A 181 7.40 3.92 18.88
CA HIS A 181 6.16 4.21 19.62
C HIS A 181 5.77 5.71 19.57
N THR A 182 6.49 6.51 18.81
CA THR A 182 6.31 7.98 18.82
C THR A 182 5.91 8.50 17.46
N VAL A 183 4.76 9.16 17.45
CA VAL A 183 4.36 10.12 16.42
C VAL A 183 5.48 11.13 16.20
N SER A 184 5.79 11.46 14.97
CA SER A 184 6.58 12.63 14.67
C SER A 184 5.93 13.83 15.37
N SER A 185 6.68 14.51 16.25
CA SER A 185 6.20 15.64 17.07
C SER A 185 5.68 16.84 16.24
N HIS A 186 5.72 16.75 14.93
CA HIS A 186 5.26 17.79 14.00
C HIS A 186 3.75 17.84 13.78
N ILE A 187 3.00 16.83 14.23
CA ILE A 187 1.53 16.78 14.06
C ILE A 187 0.78 17.39 15.27
N LEU A 188 1.47 17.58 16.40
CA LEU A 188 0.86 18.04 17.66
C LEU A 188 1.12 19.52 18.04
N ASN A 189 1.67 20.30 17.11
CA ASN A 189 1.89 21.75 17.33
C ASN A 189 1.04 22.61 16.41
#